data_8ab70ff612469f108a146821ad81e5b1
#
_entry.id   8ab70ff612469f108a146821ad81e5b1
#
_cell.length_a   1.000
_cell.length_b   1.000
_cell.length_c   1.000
_cell.angle_alpha   90.00
_cell.angle_beta   90.00
_cell.angle_gamma   90.00
#
_symmetry.space_group_name_H-M   'P 1'
#
loop_
_entity.id
_entity.type
_entity.pdbx_description
1 polymer ?
#
loop_
_entity_poly.entity_id
_entity_poly.type
_entity_poly.pdbx_seq_one_letter_code
_entity_poly.pdbx_strand_id
1 'polypeptide(L)'
;MITIENTSYGYKSNPLIFNNISLEIGNGIYGLLGENGVGKTTLMHLICGLLFPKNGKCSIDGRNTAERQSEGLARYFFLPEELQMPTESIASFAARHSVFYPHFNQEEFDLNLEELKINRKQKLSSVSYGQQKKAMLAYAFALHTPYTLLDEPTNGLDITSRQA
;
A
#
# COMPACT_ATOMS: atom_id res chain seq x y z
N MET A 1 -1.42 7.04 -14.21
CA MET A 1 -0.79 8.27 -13.65
C MET A 1 -1.49 8.64 -12.35
N ILE A 2 -0.74 8.91 -11.28
CA ILE A 2 -1.27 9.48 -10.04
C ILE A 2 -1.16 10.99 -10.16
N THR A 3 -2.22 11.72 -9.84
CA THR A 3 -2.27 13.18 -9.93
C THR A 3 -2.80 13.77 -8.63
N ILE A 4 -2.10 14.75 -8.10
CA ILE A 4 -2.49 15.56 -6.94
C ILE A 4 -2.67 16.99 -7.46
N GLU A 5 -3.85 17.58 -7.27
CA GLU A 5 -4.19 18.88 -7.84
C GLU A 5 -4.62 19.86 -6.74
N ASN A 6 -3.86 20.94 -6.57
CA ASN A 6 -4.15 22.04 -5.65
C ASN A 6 -4.57 21.56 -4.25
N THR A 7 -3.93 20.48 -3.78
CA THR A 7 -4.35 19.76 -2.59
C THR A 7 -3.83 20.41 -1.33
N SER A 8 -4.74 20.67 -0.38
CA SER A 8 -4.43 21.16 0.96
C SER A 8 -5.01 20.21 1.99
N TYR A 9 -4.19 19.84 2.99
CA TYR A 9 -4.60 18.93 4.05
C TYR A 9 -3.93 19.26 5.39
N GLY A 10 -4.67 19.04 6.47
CA GLY A 10 -4.19 19.06 7.85
C GLY A 10 -5.22 18.42 8.76
N TYR A 11 -4.77 17.75 9.81
CA TYR A 11 -5.63 17.06 10.76
C TYR A 11 -6.42 18.05 11.62
N LYS A 12 -7.76 17.95 11.62
CA LYS A 12 -8.67 18.76 12.44
C LYS A 12 -8.31 20.26 12.40
N SER A 13 -8.05 20.83 13.58
CA SER A 13 -7.68 22.24 13.78
C SER A 13 -6.18 22.50 13.70
N ASN A 14 -5.37 21.50 13.42
CA ASN A 14 -3.91 21.63 13.33
C ASN A 14 -3.50 22.42 12.06
N PRO A 15 -2.29 22.99 12.04
CA PRO A 15 -1.72 23.58 10.84
C PRO A 15 -1.77 22.64 9.64
N LEU A 16 -1.80 23.20 8.44
CA LEU A 16 -1.76 22.41 7.21
C LEU A 16 -0.42 21.68 7.11
N ILE A 17 -0.49 20.37 6.83
CA ILE A 17 0.66 19.57 6.45
C ILE A 17 1.01 19.82 4.98
N PHE A 18 -0.03 19.92 4.14
CA PHE A 18 0.10 20.27 2.73
C PHE A 18 -0.72 21.53 2.47
N ASN A 19 -0.13 22.47 1.77
CA ASN A 19 -0.77 23.74 1.40
C ASN A 19 -0.65 23.95 -0.11
N ASN A 20 -1.74 23.69 -0.82
CA ASN A 20 -1.87 23.88 -2.27
C ASN A 20 -0.78 23.18 -3.08
N ILE A 21 -0.53 21.89 -2.78
CA ILE A 21 0.44 21.10 -3.52
C ILE A 21 -0.17 20.52 -4.79
N SER A 22 0.63 20.46 -5.85
CA SER A 22 0.30 19.77 -7.10
C SER A 22 1.47 18.90 -7.52
N LEU A 23 1.19 17.66 -7.92
CA LEU A 23 2.20 16.67 -8.29
C LEU A 23 1.60 15.65 -9.26
N GLU A 24 2.39 15.25 -10.25
CA GLU A 24 2.08 14.13 -11.14
C GLU A 24 3.15 13.06 -11.02
N ILE A 25 2.71 11.80 -10.85
CA ILE A 25 3.59 10.63 -10.75
C ILE A 25 3.21 9.68 -11.89
N GLY A 26 4.10 9.54 -12.85
CA GLY A 26 3.94 8.64 -14.00
C GLY A 26 4.30 7.20 -13.68
N ASN A 27 4.67 6.43 -14.73
CA ASN A 27 5.18 5.08 -14.56
C ASN A 27 6.63 5.12 -14.07
N GLY A 28 6.98 4.26 -13.12
CA GLY A 28 8.33 4.16 -12.57
C GLY A 28 8.34 3.79 -11.11
N ILE A 29 9.53 3.68 -10.54
CA ILE A 29 9.77 3.46 -9.11
C ILE A 29 10.15 4.79 -8.49
N TYR A 30 9.42 5.22 -7.46
CA TYR A 30 9.60 6.49 -6.79
C TYR A 30 9.85 6.28 -5.30
N GLY A 31 10.88 6.93 -4.78
CA GLY A 31 11.14 7.00 -3.34
C GLY A 31 10.63 8.32 -2.77
N LEU A 32 9.74 8.25 -1.78
CA LEU A 32 9.28 9.41 -1.02
C LEU A 32 10.20 9.62 0.18
N LEU A 33 11.10 10.59 0.09
CA LEU A 33 12.12 10.87 1.10
C LEU A 33 11.71 12.08 1.96
N GLY A 34 12.11 12.07 3.22
CA GLY A 34 11.88 13.17 4.16
C GLY A 34 11.96 12.69 5.61
N GLU A 35 12.05 13.64 6.54
CA GLU A 35 12.08 13.37 7.97
C GLU A 35 10.79 12.68 8.47
N ASN A 36 10.88 12.05 9.64
CA ASN A 36 9.69 11.47 10.26
C ASN A 36 8.72 12.59 10.67
N GLY A 37 7.43 12.35 10.44
CA GLY A 37 6.38 13.33 10.74
C GLY A 37 6.14 14.40 9.66
N VAL A 38 6.93 14.46 8.57
CA VAL A 38 6.76 15.46 7.50
C VAL A 38 5.50 15.24 6.66
N GLY A 39 4.84 14.08 6.79
CA GLY A 39 3.57 13.78 6.10
C GLY A 39 3.65 12.72 5.00
N LYS A 40 4.72 11.91 4.91
CA LYS A 40 4.86 10.85 3.90
C LYS A 40 3.66 9.89 3.89
N THR A 41 3.34 9.28 5.02
CA THR A 41 2.16 8.42 5.19
C THR A 41 0.85 9.16 4.89
N THR A 42 0.75 10.42 5.33
CA THR A 42 -0.43 11.27 5.06
C THR A 42 -0.63 11.48 3.57
N LEU A 43 0.45 11.68 2.80
CA LEU A 43 0.38 11.82 1.35
C LEU A 43 -0.12 10.54 0.69
N MET A 44 0.42 9.37 1.08
CA MET A 44 -0.05 8.08 0.58
C MET A 44 -1.51 7.83 0.92
N HIS A 45 -1.96 8.17 2.12
CA HIS A 45 -3.37 8.07 2.51
C HIS A 45 -4.29 8.97 1.67
N LEU A 46 -3.86 10.18 1.32
CA LEU A 46 -4.59 11.07 0.41
C LEU A 46 -4.69 10.48 -1.00
N ILE A 47 -3.57 9.97 -1.52
CA ILE A 47 -3.53 9.29 -2.83
C ILE A 47 -4.48 8.10 -2.87
N CYS A 48 -4.55 7.31 -1.79
CA CYS A 48 -5.41 6.13 -1.68
C CYS A 48 -6.87 6.45 -1.29
N GLY A 49 -7.25 7.73 -1.11
CA GLY A 49 -8.59 8.09 -0.67
C GLY A 49 -8.95 7.56 0.72
N LEU A 50 -7.95 7.32 1.58
CA LEU A 50 -8.11 7.00 3.01
C LEU A 50 -8.27 8.27 3.86
N LEU A 51 -7.74 9.39 3.35
CA LEU A 51 -7.94 10.73 3.87
C LEU A 51 -8.50 11.61 2.76
N PHE A 52 -9.28 12.62 3.15
CA PHE A 52 -9.93 13.53 2.23
C PHE A 52 -9.29 14.92 2.35
N PRO A 53 -8.83 15.53 1.26
CA PRO A 53 -8.25 16.87 1.29
C PRO A 53 -9.29 17.92 1.67
N LYS A 54 -8.85 19.01 2.31
CA LYS A 54 -9.69 20.19 2.61
C LYS A 54 -10.01 20.98 1.33
N ASN A 55 -9.04 21.01 0.39
CA ASN A 55 -9.17 21.59 -0.94
C ASN A 55 -8.39 20.74 -1.93
N GLY A 56 -8.74 20.83 -3.21
CA GLY A 56 -8.11 20.08 -4.28
C GLY A 56 -8.60 18.63 -4.34
N LYS A 57 -7.89 17.78 -5.05
CA LYS A 57 -8.22 16.37 -5.22
C LYS A 57 -6.98 15.53 -5.51
N CYS A 58 -7.09 14.22 -5.22
CA CYS A 58 -6.16 13.19 -5.67
C CYS A 58 -6.89 12.25 -6.65
N SER A 59 -6.22 11.84 -7.71
CA SER A 59 -6.76 10.91 -8.69
C SER A 59 -5.73 9.88 -9.14
N ILE A 60 -6.21 8.69 -9.51
CA ILE A 60 -5.44 7.61 -10.13
C ILE A 60 -6.10 7.33 -11.48
N ASP A 61 -5.33 7.49 -12.56
CA ASP A 61 -5.79 7.37 -13.96
C ASP A 61 -7.07 8.18 -14.23
N GLY A 62 -7.09 9.43 -13.73
CA GLY A 62 -8.20 10.37 -13.89
C GLY A 62 -9.41 10.11 -12.98
N ARG A 63 -9.41 9.03 -12.18
CA ARG A 63 -10.49 8.70 -11.23
C ARG A 63 -10.20 9.33 -9.87
N ASN A 64 -11.10 10.13 -9.37
CA ASN A 64 -10.99 10.73 -8.03
C ASN A 64 -10.99 9.63 -6.96
N THR A 65 -9.91 9.52 -6.20
CA THR A 65 -9.78 8.46 -5.20
C THR A 65 -10.72 8.62 -4.01
N ALA A 66 -11.18 9.84 -3.74
CA ALA A 66 -12.16 10.11 -2.69
C ALA A 66 -13.53 9.47 -2.95
N GLU A 67 -13.87 9.17 -4.21
CA GLU A 67 -15.14 8.52 -4.58
C GLU A 67 -15.16 7.02 -4.27
N ARG A 68 -14.00 6.40 -4.06
CA ARG A 68 -13.80 4.99 -3.67
C ARG A 68 -14.59 3.99 -4.52
N GLN A 69 -14.65 4.26 -5.83
CA GLN A 69 -15.29 3.35 -6.79
C GLN A 69 -14.49 2.04 -6.91
N SER A 70 -15.18 0.91 -7.07
CA SER A 70 -14.57 -0.43 -7.09
C SER A 70 -13.49 -0.57 -8.17
N GLU A 71 -13.73 -0.05 -9.38
CA GLU A 71 -12.78 -0.05 -10.49
C GLU A 71 -11.52 0.79 -10.18
N GLY A 72 -11.68 1.86 -9.41
CA GLY A 72 -10.58 2.70 -8.94
C GLY A 72 -9.76 1.99 -7.87
N LEU A 73 -10.43 1.34 -6.91
CA LEU A 73 -9.78 0.60 -5.82
C LEU A 73 -8.98 -0.60 -6.31
N ALA A 74 -9.43 -1.29 -7.36
CA ALA A 74 -8.71 -2.42 -7.98
C ALA A 74 -7.41 -2.01 -8.70
N ARG A 75 -7.16 -0.72 -8.90
CA ARG A 75 -5.99 -0.24 -9.62
C ARG A 75 -4.76 -0.04 -8.74
N TYR A 76 -4.92 -0.01 -7.45
CA TYR A 76 -3.78 0.17 -6.54
C TYR A 76 -3.86 -0.75 -5.33
N PHE A 77 -2.70 -1.03 -4.76
CA PHE A 77 -2.55 -1.67 -3.47
C PHE A 77 -1.74 -0.76 -2.55
N PHE A 78 -2.17 -0.62 -1.31
CA PHE A 78 -1.46 0.13 -0.28
C PHE A 78 -1.07 -0.78 0.87
N LEU A 79 0.22 -0.89 1.14
CA LEU A 79 0.77 -1.60 2.29
C LEU A 79 1.20 -0.58 3.35
N PRO A 80 0.49 -0.46 4.47
CA PRO A 80 0.86 0.47 5.53
C PRO A 80 2.09 -0.01 6.31
N GLU A 81 2.73 0.90 7.03
CA GLU A 81 3.84 0.56 7.94
C GLU A 81 3.38 -0.41 9.01
N GLU A 82 2.30 -0.09 9.71
CA GLU A 82 1.73 -0.96 10.76
C GLU A 82 0.68 -1.89 10.16
N LEU A 83 0.86 -3.19 10.42
CA LEU A 83 -0.03 -4.24 9.93
C LEU A 83 -0.95 -4.73 11.06
N GLN A 84 -2.25 -4.65 10.83
CA GLN A 84 -3.25 -5.31 11.67
C GLN A 84 -3.66 -6.62 10.99
N MET A 85 -3.03 -7.73 11.42
CA MET A 85 -3.22 -9.02 10.78
C MET A 85 -4.43 -9.78 11.33
N PRO A 86 -5.28 -10.31 10.45
CA PRO A 86 -6.38 -11.19 10.85
C PRO A 86 -5.85 -12.53 11.35
N THR A 87 -6.72 -13.27 12.05
CA THR A 87 -6.40 -14.58 12.63
C THR A 87 -6.43 -15.73 11.62
N GLU A 88 -6.77 -15.46 10.38
CA GLU A 88 -6.81 -16.46 9.31
C GLU A 88 -5.43 -16.85 8.79
N SER A 89 -5.38 -17.94 8.01
CA SER A 89 -4.14 -18.35 7.35
C SER A 89 -3.77 -17.40 6.19
N ILE A 90 -2.47 -17.36 5.85
CA ILE A 90 -1.96 -16.59 4.72
C ILE A 90 -2.69 -16.96 3.42
N ALA A 91 -2.92 -18.28 3.20
CA ALA A 91 -3.67 -18.76 2.03
C ALA A 91 -5.14 -18.30 2.02
N SER A 92 -5.81 -18.33 3.18
CA SER A 92 -7.22 -17.90 3.29
C SER A 92 -7.33 -16.39 3.08
N PHE A 93 -6.40 -15.61 3.61
CA PHE A 93 -6.31 -14.18 3.38
C PHE A 93 -6.19 -13.87 1.89
N ALA A 94 -5.21 -14.49 1.20
CA ALA A 94 -5.02 -14.27 -0.22
C ALA A 94 -6.25 -14.64 -1.04
N ALA A 95 -6.83 -15.83 -0.80
CA ALA A 95 -8.02 -16.29 -1.53
C ALA A 95 -9.23 -15.35 -1.35
N ARG A 96 -9.41 -14.79 -0.15
CA ARG A 96 -10.55 -13.90 0.15
C ARG A 96 -10.37 -12.50 -0.42
N HIS A 97 -9.16 -11.98 -0.41
CA HIS A 97 -8.91 -10.60 -0.81
C HIS A 97 -8.54 -10.45 -2.28
N SER A 98 -7.96 -11.49 -2.91
CA SER A 98 -7.56 -11.43 -4.33
C SER A 98 -8.75 -11.28 -5.29
N VAL A 99 -9.96 -11.63 -4.88
CA VAL A 99 -11.17 -11.48 -5.71
C VAL A 99 -11.43 -10.04 -6.16
N PHE A 100 -10.85 -9.06 -5.46
CA PHE A 100 -10.93 -7.64 -5.81
C PHE A 100 -9.87 -7.19 -6.83
N TYR A 101 -8.91 -8.08 -7.15
CA TYR A 101 -7.77 -7.78 -8.00
C TYR A 101 -7.73 -8.75 -9.20
N PRO A 102 -8.19 -8.33 -10.38
CA PRO A 102 -8.41 -9.23 -11.52
C PRO A 102 -7.13 -9.86 -12.09
N HIS A 103 -5.97 -9.29 -11.78
CA HIS A 103 -4.67 -9.76 -12.27
C HIS A 103 -3.87 -10.54 -11.23
N PHE A 104 -4.47 -10.87 -10.08
CA PHE A 104 -3.79 -11.66 -9.05
C PHE A 104 -3.29 -12.99 -9.60
N ASN A 105 -2.02 -13.26 -9.39
CA ASN A 105 -1.36 -14.48 -9.80
C ASN A 105 -1.08 -15.38 -8.59
N GLN A 106 -1.89 -16.44 -8.43
CA GLN A 106 -1.77 -17.37 -7.30
C GLN A 106 -0.45 -18.14 -7.32
N GLU A 107 0.01 -18.56 -8.52
CA GLU A 107 1.26 -19.31 -8.66
C GLU A 107 2.46 -18.49 -8.25
N GLU A 108 2.55 -17.24 -8.70
CA GLU A 108 3.59 -16.31 -8.31
C GLU A 108 3.56 -16.01 -6.80
N PHE A 109 2.37 -15.85 -6.22
CA PHE A 109 2.23 -15.68 -4.78
C PHE A 109 2.81 -16.88 -4.01
N ASP A 110 2.49 -18.09 -4.43
CA ASP A 110 2.97 -19.32 -3.79
C ASP A 110 4.49 -19.46 -3.93
N LEU A 111 5.05 -19.18 -5.11
CA LEU A 111 6.51 -19.18 -5.34
C LEU A 111 7.22 -18.14 -4.46
N ASN A 112 6.70 -16.92 -4.37
CA ASN A 112 7.25 -15.88 -3.51
C ASN A 112 7.24 -16.29 -2.02
N LEU A 113 6.17 -16.95 -1.56
CA LEU A 113 6.13 -17.47 -0.18
C LEU A 113 7.17 -18.57 0.06
N GLU A 114 7.37 -19.47 -0.91
CA GLU A 114 8.39 -20.53 -0.82
C GLU A 114 9.79 -19.94 -0.75
N GLU A 115 10.12 -18.98 -1.61
CA GLU A 115 11.41 -18.27 -1.60
C GLU A 115 11.68 -17.58 -0.27
N LEU A 116 10.65 -16.94 0.29
CA LEU A 116 10.71 -16.28 1.59
C LEU A 116 10.64 -17.26 2.78
N LYS A 117 10.52 -18.58 2.52
CA LYS A 117 10.38 -19.65 3.53
C LYS A 117 9.20 -19.44 4.47
N ILE A 118 8.08 -19.00 3.94
CA ILE A 118 6.84 -18.75 4.67
C ILE A 118 5.82 -19.84 4.33
N ASN A 119 5.33 -20.54 5.36
CA ASN A 119 4.30 -21.55 5.16
C ASN A 119 2.92 -20.89 5.02
N ARG A 120 2.31 -21.01 3.84
CA ARG A 120 0.99 -20.45 3.50
C ARG A 120 -0.16 -20.88 4.43
N LYS A 121 -0.01 -22.01 5.14
CA LYS A 121 -1.02 -22.53 6.07
C LYS A 121 -0.94 -21.89 7.46
N GLN A 122 0.14 -21.18 7.77
CA GLN A 122 0.27 -20.49 9.04
C GLN A 122 -0.73 -19.32 9.12
N LYS A 123 -1.17 -19.05 10.35
CA LYS A 123 -2.03 -17.90 10.62
C LYS A 123 -1.18 -16.62 10.59
N LEU A 124 -1.69 -15.59 9.91
CA LEU A 124 -1.02 -14.28 9.84
C LEU A 124 -0.70 -13.72 11.22
N SER A 125 -1.62 -13.88 12.18
CA SER A 125 -1.41 -13.40 13.58
C SER A 125 -0.39 -14.22 14.39
N SER A 126 0.04 -15.40 13.92
CA SER A 126 0.94 -16.30 14.65
C SER A 126 2.40 -16.25 14.17
N VAL A 127 2.66 -15.59 13.05
CA VAL A 127 4.02 -15.41 12.53
C VAL A 127 4.63 -14.10 13.04
N SER A 128 5.96 -13.98 13.01
CA SER A 128 6.64 -12.75 13.43
C SER A 128 6.24 -11.56 12.55
N TYR A 129 6.39 -10.34 13.07
CA TYR A 129 6.08 -9.12 12.33
C TYR A 129 6.83 -9.06 10.98
N GLY A 130 8.12 -9.43 10.96
CA GLY A 130 8.90 -9.51 9.71
C GLY A 130 8.34 -10.53 8.73
N GLN A 131 7.86 -11.69 9.20
CA GLN A 131 7.20 -12.67 8.34
C GLN A 131 5.84 -12.19 7.82
N GLN A 132 5.07 -11.48 8.66
CA GLN A 132 3.83 -10.83 8.22
C GLN A 132 4.11 -9.84 7.07
N LYS A 133 5.11 -8.98 7.26
CA LYS A 133 5.53 -7.98 6.27
C LYS A 133 5.95 -8.64 4.95
N LYS A 134 6.80 -9.69 5.02
CA LYS A 134 7.22 -10.47 3.85
C LYS A 134 6.03 -11.12 3.13
N ALA A 135 5.09 -11.73 3.86
CA ALA A 135 3.91 -12.34 3.26
C ALA A 135 3.02 -11.30 2.56
N MET A 136 2.88 -10.10 3.15
CA MET A 136 2.13 -9.00 2.54
C MET A 136 2.84 -8.39 1.33
N LEU A 137 4.17 -8.35 1.32
CA LEU A 137 4.93 -7.94 0.13
C LEU A 137 4.79 -8.96 -1.00
N ALA A 138 4.90 -10.28 -0.70
CA ALA A 138 4.65 -11.34 -1.67
C ALA A 138 3.24 -11.22 -2.27
N TYR A 139 2.24 -10.95 -1.42
CA TYR A 139 0.88 -10.72 -1.88
C TYR A 139 0.77 -9.47 -2.76
N ALA A 140 1.35 -8.35 -2.33
CA ALA A 140 1.33 -7.09 -3.06
C ALA A 140 1.89 -7.21 -4.49
N PHE A 141 3.01 -7.92 -4.65
CA PHE A 141 3.61 -8.14 -5.97
C PHE A 141 2.76 -9.07 -6.84
N ALA A 142 2.22 -10.14 -6.27
CA ALA A 142 1.35 -11.06 -7.01
C ALA A 142 -0.01 -10.46 -7.41
N LEU A 143 -0.41 -9.31 -6.89
CA LEU A 143 -1.63 -8.60 -7.29
C LEU A 143 -1.54 -8.00 -8.69
N HIS A 144 -0.34 -7.70 -9.20
CA HIS A 144 -0.11 -7.01 -10.47
C HIS A 144 -0.96 -5.75 -10.64
N THR A 145 -1.14 -5.00 -9.55
CA THR A 145 -1.84 -3.72 -9.62
C THR A 145 -1.01 -2.69 -10.39
N PRO A 146 -1.63 -1.81 -11.18
CA PRO A 146 -0.93 -0.71 -11.85
C PRO A 146 -0.12 0.19 -10.91
N TYR A 147 -0.55 0.29 -9.64
CA TYR A 147 0.15 1.09 -8.63
C TYR A 147 0.25 0.32 -7.32
N THR A 148 1.46 0.23 -6.79
CA THR A 148 1.72 -0.33 -5.45
C THR A 148 2.37 0.74 -4.60
N LEU A 149 1.71 1.12 -3.52
CA LEU A 149 2.21 2.09 -2.54
C LEU A 149 2.64 1.33 -1.29
N LEU A 150 3.88 1.53 -0.89
CA LEU A 150 4.48 0.85 0.25
C LEU A 150 4.97 1.87 1.26
N ASP A 151 4.43 1.84 2.48
CA ASP A 151 4.85 2.71 3.56
C ASP A 151 5.85 1.97 4.45
N GLU A 152 7.08 2.48 4.51
CA GLU A 152 8.20 1.89 5.26
C GLU A 152 8.31 0.34 5.06
N PRO A 153 8.41 -0.15 3.79
CA PRO A 153 8.29 -1.58 3.51
C PRO A 153 9.40 -2.43 4.14
N THR A 154 10.55 -1.85 4.43
CA THR A 154 11.70 -2.53 5.03
C THR A 154 11.75 -2.44 6.56
N ASN A 155 10.85 -1.66 7.17
CA ASN A 155 10.80 -1.54 8.62
C ASN A 155 10.38 -2.88 9.25
N GLY A 156 11.13 -3.35 10.26
CA GLY A 156 10.92 -4.65 10.90
C GLY A 156 11.47 -5.86 10.14
N LEU A 157 12.09 -5.67 8.96
CA LEU A 157 12.84 -6.73 8.28
C LEU A 157 14.28 -6.80 8.82
N ASP A 158 14.83 -8.03 8.89
CA ASP A 158 16.24 -8.24 9.20
C ASP A 158 17.16 -7.72 8.07
N ILE A 159 18.46 -7.55 8.38
CA ILE A 159 19.43 -6.97 7.43
C ILE A 159 19.57 -7.83 6.16
N THR A 160 19.50 -9.15 6.27
CA THR A 160 19.59 -10.07 5.14
C THR A 160 18.36 -9.99 4.24
N SER A 161 17.20 -9.74 4.82
CA SER A 161 15.93 -9.59 4.08
C SER A 161 15.77 -8.23 3.39
N ARG A 162 16.62 -7.24 3.73
CA ARG A 162 16.61 -5.91 3.08
C ARG A 162 17.40 -5.90 1.77
N GLN A 163 18.16 -6.95 1.49
CA GLN A 163 19.04 -7.07 0.31
C GLN A 163 18.44 -7.97 -0.79
N ALA A 164 17.38 -8.68 -0.51
CA ALA A 164 16.61 -9.48 -1.47
C ALA A 164 15.45 -8.68 -2.06
#